data_653fcb1eac77b4a6e9d0fc6415122380
#
_entry.id   653fcb1eac77b4a6e9d0fc6415122380
#
_cell.length_a   1.000
_cell.length_b   1.000
_cell.length_c   1.000
_cell.angle_alpha   90.00
_cell.angle_beta   90.00
_cell.angle_gamma   90.00
#
_symmetry.space_group_name_H-M   'P 1'
#
loop_
_entity.id
_entity.type
_entity.pdbx_description
1 polymer ?
#
loop_
_entity_poly.entity_id
_entity_poly.type
_entity_poly.pdbx_seq_one_letter_code
_entity_poly.pdbx_strand_id
1 'polypeptide(L)'
;MKRVVITGIGAVTAFGKTWEDVKAAFQRKQNAVQAKTEWAERYPELGANLGAEIHDYTPPAHWNRKQLRSLGRVSQFAVEAAELALANANLLDENGIILPYLKEGIMGVACGSSTGSTNDVR
;
A
#
# COMPACT_ATOMS: atom_id res chain seq x y z
N MET A 1 18.92 -27.21 3.69
CA MET A 1 17.74 -26.41 3.46
C MET A 1 18.16 -24.94 3.51
N LYS A 2 17.84 -24.12 2.48
CA LYS A 2 18.17 -22.67 2.51
C LYS A 2 17.19 -21.98 3.45
N ARG A 3 17.70 -21.13 4.35
CA ARG A 3 16.87 -20.32 5.24
C ARG A 3 16.39 -19.08 4.49
N VAL A 4 15.09 -18.75 4.62
CA VAL A 4 14.48 -17.55 4.07
C VAL A 4 14.08 -16.64 5.22
N VAL A 5 14.36 -15.36 5.11
CA VAL A 5 14.06 -14.35 6.12
C VAL A 5 13.36 -13.15 5.49
N ILE A 6 12.54 -12.45 6.27
CA ILE A 6 11.96 -11.16 5.90
C ILE A 6 12.97 -10.08 6.33
N THR A 7 13.39 -9.24 5.39
CA THR A 7 14.40 -8.20 5.62
C THR A 7 13.82 -6.80 5.70
N GLY A 8 12.61 -6.59 5.18
CA GLY A 8 11.91 -5.31 5.24
C GLY A 8 10.42 -5.46 5.07
N ILE A 9 9.68 -4.52 5.63
CA ILE A 9 8.21 -4.46 5.57
C ILE A 9 7.81 -3.03 5.24
N GLY A 10 6.81 -2.88 4.37
CA GLY A 10 6.16 -1.61 4.06
C GLY A 10 4.66 -1.81 3.93
N ALA A 11 3.90 -0.81 4.34
CA ALA A 11 2.44 -0.87 4.27
C ALA A 11 1.84 0.51 4.06
N VAL A 12 0.68 0.55 3.43
CA VAL A 12 -0.22 1.72 3.37
C VAL A 12 -1.54 1.28 3.98
N THR A 13 -1.89 1.83 5.12
CA THR A 13 -3.05 1.38 5.90
C THR A 13 -3.96 2.55 6.30
N ALA A 14 -5.17 2.25 6.77
CA ALA A 14 -6.07 3.26 7.33
C ALA A 14 -5.54 3.92 8.63
N PHE A 15 -4.49 3.38 9.24
CA PHE A 15 -3.83 3.95 10.42
C PHE A 15 -2.56 4.76 10.10
N GLY A 16 -2.09 4.71 8.86
CA GLY A 16 -0.85 5.35 8.44
C GLY A 16 0.06 4.41 7.66
N LYS A 17 1.28 4.87 7.43
CA LYS A 17 2.29 4.20 6.60
C LYS A 17 3.48 3.69 7.40
N THR A 18 3.60 4.06 8.68
CA THR A 18 4.68 3.62 9.54
C THR A 18 4.24 2.51 10.50
N TRP A 19 5.19 1.68 10.92
CA TRP A 19 4.92 0.67 11.94
C TRP A 19 4.51 1.31 13.27
N GLU A 20 5.08 2.46 13.61
CA GLU A 20 4.79 3.23 14.80
C GLU A 20 3.32 3.65 14.85
N ASP A 21 2.76 4.15 13.75
CA ASP A 21 1.36 4.55 13.64
C ASP A 21 0.42 3.35 13.82
N VAL A 22 0.70 2.26 13.11
CA VAL A 22 -0.09 1.03 13.19
C VAL A 22 -0.02 0.42 14.58
N LYS A 23 1.18 0.33 15.17
CA LYS A 23 1.40 -0.18 16.52
C LYS A 23 0.66 0.67 17.55
N ALA A 24 0.76 2.00 17.45
CA ALA A 24 0.06 2.90 18.37
C ALA A 24 -1.46 2.74 18.28
N ALA A 25 -2.01 2.56 17.07
CA ALA A 25 -3.44 2.30 16.89
C ALA A 25 -3.86 0.98 17.56
N PHE A 26 -3.08 -0.09 17.38
CA PHE A 26 -3.35 -1.39 18.03
C PHE A 26 -3.26 -1.32 19.56
N GLN A 27 -2.26 -0.61 20.08
CA GLN A 27 -2.13 -0.42 21.52
C GLN A 27 -3.31 0.34 22.12
N ARG A 28 -3.86 1.32 21.37
CA ARG A 28 -5.07 2.05 21.74
C ARG A 28 -6.36 1.27 21.45
N LYS A 29 -6.27 0.04 20.93
CA LYS A 29 -7.42 -0.78 20.52
C LYS A 29 -8.32 -0.06 19.51
N GLN A 30 -7.76 0.77 18.65
CA GLN A 30 -8.49 1.47 17.61
C GLN A 30 -8.91 0.53 16.50
N ASN A 31 -10.12 0.74 15.99
CA ASN A 31 -10.66 0.06 14.83
C ASN A 31 -10.90 1.09 13.72
N ALA A 32 -10.36 0.85 12.53
CA ALA A 32 -10.56 1.72 11.37
C ALA A 32 -11.84 1.39 10.59
N VAL A 33 -12.50 0.28 10.91
CA VAL A 33 -13.74 -0.11 10.24
C VAL A 33 -14.88 0.80 10.68
N GLN A 34 -15.56 1.39 9.71
CA GLN A 34 -16.67 2.32 9.91
C GLN A 34 -17.88 1.90 9.07
N ALA A 35 -19.06 2.29 9.53
CA ALA A 35 -20.28 2.13 8.72
C ALA A 35 -20.25 3.10 7.52
N LYS A 36 -20.54 2.57 6.33
CA LYS A 36 -20.61 3.30 5.07
C LYS A 36 -22.08 3.51 4.71
N THR A 37 -22.69 4.54 5.27
CA THR A 37 -24.09 4.86 5.05
C THR A 37 -24.39 5.12 3.57
N GLU A 38 -23.47 5.77 2.85
CA GLU A 38 -23.56 6.01 1.41
C GLU A 38 -23.69 4.72 0.60
N TRP A 39 -23.04 3.62 1.05
CA TRP A 39 -23.15 2.33 0.39
C TRP A 39 -24.53 1.70 0.61
N ALA A 40 -25.06 1.80 1.84
CA ALA A 40 -26.40 1.30 2.17
C ALA A 40 -27.50 2.05 1.40
N GLU A 41 -27.34 3.36 1.22
CA GLU A 41 -28.27 4.20 0.46
C GLU A 41 -28.21 3.93 -1.04
N ARG A 42 -27.00 3.84 -1.59
CA ARG A 42 -26.77 3.66 -3.03
C ARG A 42 -26.98 2.24 -3.52
N TYR A 43 -26.73 1.27 -2.66
CA TYR A 43 -26.77 -0.17 -2.96
C TYR A 43 -27.49 -0.92 -1.83
N PRO A 44 -28.84 -0.77 -1.71
CA PRO A 44 -29.60 -1.40 -0.61
C PRO A 44 -29.49 -2.92 -0.57
N GLU A 45 -29.18 -3.55 -1.72
CA GLU A 45 -28.98 -4.98 -1.86
C GLU A 45 -27.60 -5.45 -1.32
N LEU A 46 -26.68 -4.54 -1.02
CA LEU A 46 -25.36 -4.87 -0.52
C LEU A 46 -25.46 -5.32 0.94
N GLY A 47 -25.21 -6.59 1.20
CA GLY A 47 -25.27 -7.17 2.54
C GLY A 47 -24.18 -6.71 3.52
N ALA A 48 -23.19 -5.91 3.04
CA ALA A 48 -22.10 -5.39 3.85
C ALA A 48 -21.89 -3.90 3.58
N ASN A 49 -22.02 -3.09 4.61
CA ASN A 49 -21.82 -1.64 4.56
C ASN A 49 -20.73 -1.16 5.53
N LEU A 50 -19.77 -2.01 5.81
CA LEU A 50 -18.61 -1.71 6.65
C LEU A 50 -17.35 -1.64 5.81
N GLY A 51 -16.49 -0.67 6.08
CA GLY A 51 -15.21 -0.52 5.38
C GLY A 51 -14.19 0.26 6.19
N ALA A 52 -12.91 -0.07 5.98
CA ALA A 52 -11.78 0.69 6.51
C ALA A 52 -11.09 1.38 5.34
N GLU A 53 -11.45 2.64 5.12
CA GLU A 53 -10.88 3.42 4.03
C GLU A 53 -9.58 4.11 4.42
N ILE A 54 -8.70 4.25 3.44
CA ILE A 54 -7.53 5.12 3.55
C ILE A 54 -7.97 6.51 3.09
N HIS A 55 -8.25 7.38 4.06
CA HIS A 55 -8.56 8.78 3.81
C HIS A 55 -7.27 9.59 3.58
N ASP A 56 -7.40 10.75 2.94
CA ASP A 56 -6.34 11.76 2.80
C ASP A 56 -5.00 11.22 2.25
N TYR A 57 -5.08 10.20 1.40
CA TYR A 57 -3.90 9.64 0.77
C TYR A 57 -3.24 10.67 -0.16
N THR A 58 -1.99 10.97 0.14
CA THR A 58 -1.12 11.79 -0.70
C THR A 58 0.02 10.91 -1.23
N PRO A 59 0.17 10.80 -2.56
CA PRO A 59 1.27 10.08 -3.16
C PRO A 59 2.63 10.68 -2.76
N PRO A 60 3.71 9.90 -2.77
CA PRO A 60 5.05 10.39 -2.50
C PRO A 60 5.41 11.57 -3.41
N ALA A 61 6.03 12.63 -2.84
CA ALA A 61 6.33 13.85 -3.56
C ALA A 61 7.33 13.67 -4.73
N HIS A 62 8.13 12.60 -4.70
CA HIS A 62 9.07 12.27 -5.76
C HIS A 62 8.42 11.63 -6.99
N TRP A 63 7.16 11.20 -6.90
CA TRP A 63 6.45 10.66 -8.05
C TRP A 63 6.03 11.78 -9.00
N ASN A 64 6.38 11.65 -10.26
CA ASN A 64 6.02 12.63 -11.28
C ASN A 64 4.59 12.38 -11.82
N ARG A 65 4.03 13.40 -12.51
CA ARG A 65 2.67 13.32 -13.06
C ARG A 65 2.46 12.17 -14.05
N LYS A 66 3.52 11.76 -14.78
CA LYS A 66 3.42 10.65 -15.74
C LYS A 66 3.22 9.32 -15.01
N GLN A 67 3.98 9.09 -13.94
CA GLN A 67 3.82 7.91 -13.08
C GLN A 67 2.41 7.88 -12.46
N LEU A 68 1.97 9.00 -11.87
CA LEU A 68 0.65 9.09 -11.23
C LEU A 68 -0.51 8.80 -12.21
N ARG A 69 -0.42 9.25 -13.46
CA ARG A 69 -1.45 8.99 -14.47
C ARG A 69 -1.54 7.53 -14.89
N SER A 70 -0.46 6.77 -14.77
CA SER A 70 -0.41 5.36 -15.14
C SER A 70 -0.81 4.42 -14.02
N LEU A 71 -0.97 4.92 -12.80
CA LEU A 71 -1.23 4.13 -11.60
C LEU A 71 -2.63 4.45 -11.06
N GLY A 72 -3.53 3.48 -11.11
CA GLY A 72 -4.76 3.54 -10.34
C GLY A 72 -4.49 3.50 -8.83
N ARG A 73 -5.48 3.85 -8.01
CA ARG A 73 -5.31 4.00 -6.56
C ARG A 73 -4.71 2.77 -5.88
N VAL A 74 -5.16 1.57 -6.24
CA VAL A 74 -4.62 0.30 -5.70
C VAL A 74 -3.15 0.12 -6.09
N SER A 75 -2.80 0.45 -7.34
CA SER A 75 -1.42 0.39 -7.83
C SER A 75 -0.52 1.39 -7.12
N GLN A 76 -1.01 2.60 -6.82
CA GLN A 76 -0.28 3.59 -6.03
C GLN A 76 0.04 3.05 -4.63
N PHE A 77 -0.92 2.44 -3.95
CA PHE A 77 -0.69 1.83 -2.64
C PHE A 77 0.34 0.70 -2.70
N ALA A 78 0.24 -0.17 -3.71
CA ALA A 78 1.15 -1.29 -3.87
C ALA A 78 2.60 -0.82 -4.14
N VAL A 79 2.78 0.15 -5.03
CA VAL A 79 4.11 0.70 -5.34
C VAL A 79 4.70 1.41 -4.13
N GLU A 80 3.93 2.24 -3.44
CA GLU A 80 4.43 2.93 -2.23
C GLU A 80 4.78 1.94 -1.12
N ALA A 81 3.94 0.92 -0.88
CA ALA A 81 4.25 -0.11 0.12
C ALA A 81 5.53 -0.87 -0.26
N ALA A 82 5.77 -1.13 -1.55
CA ALA A 82 7.01 -1.73 -2.03
C ALA A 82 8.23 -0.81 -1.81
N GLU A 83 8.12 0.47 -2.10
CA GLU A 83 9.19 1.46 -1.83
C GLU A 83 9.52 1.52 -0.34
N LEU A 84 8.50 1.56 0.53
CA LEU A 84 8.69 1.54 1.98
C LEU A 84 9.38 0.26 2.46
N ALA A 85 9.01 -0.90 1.91
CA ALA A 85 9.65 -2.18 2.24
C ALA A 85 11.11 -2.23 1.81
N LEU A 86 11.42 -1.73 0.60
CA LEU A 86 12.79 -1.64 0.08
C LEU A 86 13.64 -0.69 0.93
N ALA A 87 13.10 0.46 1.30
CA ALA A 87 13.77 1.40 2.20
C ALA A 87 14.03 0.78 3.57
N ASN A 88 13.04 0.11 4.14
CA ASN A 88 13.17 -0.58 5.43
C ASN A 88 14.22 -1.72 5.40
N ALA A 89 14.37 -2.37 4.24
CA ALA A 89 15.39 -3.40 4.00
C ALA A 89 16.79 -2.83 3.69
N ASN A 90 16.97 -1.50 3.60
CA ASN A 90 18.19 -0.82 3.14
C ASN A 90 18.62 -1.26 1.72
N LEU A 91 17.66 -1.44 0.83
CA LEU A 91 17.87 -1.85 -0.57
C LEU A 91 17.78 -0.68 -1.57
N LEU A 92 17.63 0.54 -1.05
CA LEU A 92 17.66 1.79 -1.81
C LEU A 92 18.93 2.58 -1.46
N ASP A 93 19.43 3.34 -2.44
CA ASP A 93 20.50 4.32 -2.21
C ASP A 93 19.95 5.61 -1.58
N GLU A 94 20.83 6.59 -1.37
CA GLU A 94 20.49 7.92 -0.82
C GLU A 94 19.49 8.73 -1.67
N ASN A 95 19.34 8.38 -2.95
CA ASN A 95 18.41 8.98 -3.89
C ASN A 95 17.08 8.18 -4.01
N GLY A 96 16.91 7.12 -3.22
CA GLY A 96 15.75 6.24 -3.29
C GLY A 96 15.76 5.30 -4.50
N ILE A 97 16.92 5.07 -5.12
CA ILE A 97 17.07 4.18 -6.26
C ILE A 97 17.51 2.79 -5.78
N ILE A 98 16.91 1.75 -6.37
CA ILE A 98 17.28 0.36 -6.08
C ILE A 98 18.76 0.14 -6.35
N LEU A 99 19.45 -0.47 -5.38
CA LEU A 99 20.89 -0.76 -5.44
C LEU A 99 21.24 -1.54 -6.73
N PRO A 100 22.35 -1.17 -7.41
CA PRO A 100 22.65 -1.67 -8.75
C PRO A 100 22.69 -3.20 -8.84
N TYR A 101 23.27 -3.87 -7.86
CA TYR A 101 23.39 -5.34 -7.86
C TYR A 101 22.04 -6.06 -7.89
N LEU A 102 20.96 -5.43 -7.39
CA LEU A 102 19.62 -6.02 -7.40
C LEU A 102 19.00 -6.02 -8.81
N LYS A 103 19.50 -5.19 -9.72
CA LYS A 103 19.03 -5.10 -11.11
C LYS A 103 19.59 -6.21 -12.01
N GLU A 104 20.47 -7.05 -11.49
CA GLU A 104 21.13 -8.15 -12.24
C GLU A 104 20.27 -9.42 -12.30
N GLY A 105 18.98 -9.32 -12.07
CA GLY A 105 18.04 -10.44 -12.16
C GLY A 105 17.98 -11.33 -10.92
N ILE A 106 18.55 -10.89 -9.79
CA ILE A 106 18.50 -11.62 -8.52
C ILE A 106 17.28 -11.24 -7.67
N MET A 107 16.56 -10.19 -8.05
CA MET A 107 15.33 -9.75 -7.39
C MET A 107 14.13 -10.08 -8.29
N GLY A 108 13.09 -10.67 -7.70
CA GLY A 108 11.80 -10.88 -8.33
C GLY A 108 10.70 -10.10 -7.61
N VAL A 109 9.57 -9.89 -8.30
CA VAL A 109 8.37 -9.26 -7.75
C VAL A 109 7.22 -10.26 -7.87
N ALA A 110 6.50 -10.46 -6.76
CA ALA A 110 5.22 -11.15 -6.75
C ALA A 110 4.17 -10.21 -6.19
N CYS A 111 3.11 -9.95 -6.96
CA CYS A 111 2.04 -9.05 -6.56
C CYS A 111 0.69 -9.76 -6.75
N GLY A 112 -0.22 -9.54 -5.81
CA GLY A 112 -1.58 -10.05 -5.88
C GLY A 112 -2.58 -8.99 -5.44
N SER A 113 -3.73 -8.94 -6.12
CA SER A 113 -4.87 -8.10 -5.75
C SER A 113 -6.16 -8.86 -6.05
N SER A 114 -7.17 -8.74 -5.20
CA SER A 114 -8.44 -9.44 -5.42
C SER A 114 -9.32 -8.75 -6.45
N THR A 115 -9.38 -7.42 -6.47
CA THR A 115 -10.30 -6.65 -7.33
C THR A 115 -9.61 -5.56 -8.15
N GLY A 116 -8.41 -5.13 -7.77
CA GLY A 116 -7.72 -4.04 -8.43
C GLY A 116 -8.46 -2.69 -8.32
N SER A 117 -8.16 -1.79 -9.25
CA SER A 117 -8.82 -0.49 -9.38
C SER A 117 -9.94 -0.56 -10.41
N THR A 118 -11.14 -0.99 -10.00
CA THR A 118 -12.28 -1.16 -10.92
C THR A 118 -12.70 0.14 -11.62
N ASN A 119 -12.45 1.29 -11.00
CA ASN A 119 -12.75 2.60 -11.60
C ASN A 119 -11.82 2.98 -12.77
N ASP A 120 -10.67 2.32 -12.91
CA ASP A 120 -9.69 2.59 -13.96
C ASP A 120 -9.87 1.68 -15.19
N VAL A 121 -10.77 0.71 -15.09
CA VAL A 121 -11.14 -0.19 -16.19
C VAL A 121 -12.35 0.42 -16.92
N ARG A 122 -12.08 1.27 -17.90
CA ARG A 122 -13.08 1.81 -18.85
C ARG A 122 -12.71 1.43 -20.26
#